data_e5b1a7d4c002d3deafb25856bad458ea
#
_entry.id   e5b1a7d4c002d3deafb25856bad458ea
#
_cell.length_a   1.000
_cell.length_b   1.000
_cell.length_c   1.000
_cell.angle_alpha   90.00
_cell.angle_beta   90.00
_cell.angle_gamma   90.00
#
_symmetry.space_group_name_H-M   'P 1'
#
loop_
_entity.id
_entity.type
_entity.pdbx_description
1 polymer ?
#
loop_
_entity_poly.entity_id
_entity_poly.type
_entity_poly.pdbx_seq_one_letter_code
_entity_poly.pdbx_strand_id
1 'polypeptide(L)'
;MLNVFSPVDARACDVRVDDPEVILPLDKMDRPALCRMAPVLNDYTTHRRIPSFQTPIPKPVYDFMLDHMVLSSALARRLGLAEYRITRAGPTAFHGDDNQGSEGVITLLYRDTTRRVYHMKGSHHGKIIPQITGEAVILMNYHVKVGADGREQVETRIATYSKIDNPVIATLVKVFQPFLRSVVNDKLTQGFLAVHSPEALMAADPLLVYRQAEAVSDADNADMEALRALLLPALKRM
;
A
#
# COMPACT_ATOMS: atom_id res chain seq x y z
N MET A 1 -30.29 -32.22 13.56
CA MET A 1 -29.20 -32.04 12.55
C MET A 1 -28.05 -31.36 13.26
N LEU A 2 -27.00 -32.11 13.60
CA LEU A 2 -25.79 -31.55 14.23
C LEU A 2 -24.92 -30.95 13.12
N ASN A 3 -24.72 -29.62 13.16
CA ASN A 3 -23.71 -28.96 12.34
C ASN A 3 -22.32 -29.37 12.83
N VAL A 4 -21.68 -30.27 12.11
CA VAL A 4 -20.26 -30.60 12.29
C VAL A 4 -19.46 -29.42 11.72
N PHE A 5 -19.11 -28.45 12.58
CA PHE A 5 -18.04 -27.51 12.27
C PHE A 5 -16.74 -28.31 12.21
N SER A 6 -16.24 -28.59 11.01
CA SER A 6 -14.86 -29.08 10.85
C SER A 6 -13.91 -28.06 11.51
N PRO A 7 -13.01 -28.48 12.40
CA PRO A 7 -11.99 -27.60 12.94
C PRO A 7 -11.11 -27.16 11.77
N VAL A 8 -11.13 -25.88 11.45
CA VAL A 8 -10.14 -25.26 10.55
C VAL A 8 -8.78 -25.59 11.14
N ASP A 9 -7.97 -26.31 10.37
CA ASP A 9 -6.67 -26.85 10.78
C ASP A 9 -5.85 -25.71 11.41
N ALA A 10 -5.50 -25.84 12.69
CA ALA A 10 -4.80 -24.78 13.43
C ALA A 10 -3.45 -24.42 12.80
N ARG A 11 -2.87 -25.34 12.03
CA ARG A 11 -1.58 -25.17 11.32
C ARG A 11 -1.68 -24.36 10.01
N ALA A 12 -2.90 -24.20 9.46
CA ALA A 12 -3.09 -23.52 8.18
C ALA A 12 -2.77 -22.01 8.22
N CYS A 13 -2.61 -21.43 9.41
CA CYS A 13 -2.35 -20.00 9.59
C CYS A 13 -0.95 -19.71 10.16
N ASP A 14 -0.09 -20.70 10.26
CA ASP A 14 1.30 -20.48 10.67
C ASP A 14 2.04 -19.72 9.57
N VAL A 15 2.55 -18.55 9.94
CA VAL A 15 3.29 -17.67 9.02
C VAL A 15 4.78 -17.89 9.19
N ARG A 16 5.48 -18.09 8.08
CA ARG A 16 6.94 -18.16 8.03
C ARG A 16 7.46 -17.03 7.17
N VAL A 17 8.52 -16.38 7.64
CA VAL A 17 9.23 -15.33 6.91
C VAL A 17 10.71 -15.68 6.92
N ASP A 18 11.26 -15.92 5.75
CA ASP A 18 12.66 -16.34 5.59
C ASP A 18 13.65 -15.15 5.61
N ASP A 19 13.15 -13.91 5.45
CA ASP A 19 13.97 -12.70 5.48
C ASP A 19 14.09 -12.15 6.91
N PRO A 20 15.27 -12.21 7.55
CA PRO A 20 15.44 -11.74 8.93
C PRO A 20 15.29 -10.23 9.11
N GLU A 21 15.35 -9.45 8.02
CA GLU A 21 15.13 -8.00 8.07
C GLU A 21 13.65 -7.63 8.01
N VAL A 22 12.76 -8.60 7.72
CA VAL A 22 11.33 -8.43 7.66
C VAL A 22 10.69 -8.84 8.98
N ILE A 23 10.35 -7.86 9.81
CA ILE A 23 9.74 -8.10 11.11
C ILE A 23 8.23 -7.86 11.01
N LEU A 24 7.46 -8.94 10.96
CA LEU A 24 6.00 -8.90 11.02
C LEU A 24 5.52 -8.89 12.48
N PRO A 25 4.49 -8.11 12.81
CA PRO A 25 3.91 -8.06 14.16
C PRO A 25 2.93 -9.23 14.40
N LEU A 26 3.39 -10.47 14.22
CA LEU A 26 2.54 -11.68 14.24
C LEU A 26 1.78 -11.85 15.55
N ASP A 27 2.40 -11.45 16.66
CA ASP A 27 1.84 -11.49 18.01
C ASP A 27 0.71 -10.48 18.25
N LYS A 28 0.57 -9.50 17.36
CA LYS A 28 -0.42 -8.41 17.43
C LYS A 28 -1.52 -8.53 16.38
N MET A 29 -1.40 -9.48 15.48
CA MET A 29 -2.36 -9.69 14.39
C MET A 29 -3.41 -10.72 14.82
N ASP A 30 -4.65 -10.50 14.37
CA ASP A 30 -5.71 -11.46 14.58
C ASP A 30 -5.52 -12.71 13.68
N ARG A 31 -6.16 -13.81 14.09
CA ARG A 31 -6.06 -15.07 13.34
C ARG A 31 -6.59 -14.97 11.89
N PRO A 32 -7.70 -14.30 11.59
CA PRO A 32 -8.14 -14.09 10.22
C PRO A 32 -7.09 -13.42 9.32
N ALA A 33 -6.38 -12.41 9.82
CA ALA A 33 -5.31 -11.74 9.10
C ALA A 33 -4.13 -12.69 8.85
N LEU A 34 -3.70 -13.46 9.87
CA LEU A 34 -2.65 -14.48 9.73
C LEU A 34 -3.02 -15.54 8.69
N CYS A 35 -4.25 -16.07 8.74
CA CYS A 35 -4.72 -17.08 7.79
C CYS A 35 -4.78 -16.55 6.36
N ARG A 36 -5.02 -15.25 6.17
CA ARG A 36 -5.09 -14.62 4.84
C ARG A 36 -3.70 -14.46 4.22
N MET A 37 -2.69 -14.14 5.02
CA MET A 37 -1.35 -13.89 4.48
C MET A 37 -0.46 -15.13 4.44
N ALA A 38 -0.72 -16.17 5.27
CA ALA A 38 0.08 -17.37 5.34
C ALA A 38 0.28 -18.07 3.98
N PRO A 39 -0.75 -18.26 3.12
CA PRO A 39 -0.57 -18.88 1.80
C PRO A 39 0.38 -18.13 0.87
N VAL A 40 0.46 -16.79 1.03
CA VAL A 40 1.37 -15.96 0.25
C VAL A 40 2.79 -16.03 0.83
N LEU A 41 2.93 -15.84 2.15
CA LEU A 41 4.24 -15.76 2.80
C LEU A 41 4.98 -17.11 2.82
N ASN A 42 4.25 -18.21 2.94
CA ASN A 42 4.83 -19.55 3.01
C ASN A 42 5.20 -20.14 1.64
N ASP A 43 4.62 -19.61 0.53
CA ASP A 43 4.84 -20.12 -0.83
C ASP A 43 4.76 -18.99 -1.86
N TYR A 44 5.62 -17.97 -1.68
CA TYR A 44 5.67 -16.83 -2.60
C TYR A 44 6.41 -17.16 -3.90
N THR A 45 6.00 -16.52 -4.98
CA THR A 45 6.69 -16.56 -6.27
C THR A 45 7.87 -15.58 -6.28
N THR A 46 7.67 -14.38 -5.72
CA THR A 46 8.71 -13.34 -5.63
C THR A 46 8.65 -12.65 -4.28
N HIS A 47 9.84 -12.32 -3.77
CA HIS A 47 10.03 -11.44 -2.62
C HIS A 47 10.89 -10.25 -3.03
N ARG A 48 10.54 -9.05 -2.55
CA ARG A 48 11.29 -7.83 -2.83
C ARG A 48 11.28 -6.89 -1.64
N ARG A 49 12.43 -6.26 -1.42
CA ARG A 49 12.56 -5.08 -0.57
C ARG A 49 12.76 -3.86 -1.46
N ILE A 50 11.96 -2.84 -1.23
CA ILE A 50 12.12 -1.55 -1.90
C ILE A 50 13.17 -0.76 -1.11
N PRO A 51 14.15 -0.11 -1.77
CA PRO A 51 15.06 0.79 -1.09
C PRO A 51 14.30 1.80 -0.24
N SER A 52 14.81 2.10 0.96
CA SER A 52 14.17 3.08 1.82
C SER A 52 14.12 4.45 1.13
N PHE A 53 13.01 5.14 1.31
CA PHE A 53 12.82 6.50 0.81
C PHE A 53 12.34 7.41 1.93
N GLN A 54 12.57 8.71 1.75
CA GLN A 54 12.22 9.74 2.72
C GLN A 54 11.15 10.64 2.11
N THR A 55 10.12 10.92 2.89
CA THR A 55 9.04 11.84 2.53
C THR A 55 9.12 13.06 3.46
N PRO A 56 9.33 14.28 2.93
CA PRO A 56 9.58 15.48 3.74
C PRO A 56 8.30 16.11 4.27
N ILE A 57 7.51 15.33 5.03
CA ILE A 57 6.26 15.75 5.64
C ILE A 57 6.17 15.31 7.09
N PRO A 58 5.36 16.01 7.92
CA PRO A 58 5.05 15.57 9.27
C PRO A 58 4.31 14.23 9.27
N LYS A 59 4.66 13.37 10.24
CA LYS A 59 4.04 12.06 10.39
C LYS A 59 2.50 12.07 10.44
N PRO A 60 1.81 13.02 11.10
CA PRO A 60 0.35 13.06 11.09
C PRO A 60 -0.26 13.22 9.68
N VAL A 61 0.40 13.98 8.79
CA VAL A 61 -0.03 14.13 7.39
C VAL A 61 0.19 12.81 6.64
N TYR A 62 1.33 12.17 6.87
CA TYR A 62 1.66 10.86 6.29
C TYR A 62 0.63 9.79 6.69
N ASP A 63 0.33 9.67 7.99
CA ASP A 63 -0.68 8.74 8.51
C ASP A 63 -2.05 9.02 7.90
N PHE A 64 -2.44 10.29 7.82
CA PHE A 64 -3.71 10.71 7.21
C PHE A 64 -3.82 10.21 5.77
N MET A 65 -2.79 10.43 4.94
CA MET A 65 -2.82 9.99 3.54
C MET A 65 -2.94 8.47 3.40
N LEU A 66 -2.28 7.70 4.27
CA LEU A 66 -2.39 6.24 4.30
C LEU A 66 -3.77 5.75 4.79
N ASP A 67 -4.42 6.47 5.68
CA ASP A 67 -5.73 6.10 6.22
C ASP A 67 -6.88 6.52 5.29
N HIS A 68 -6.67 7.54 4.44
CA HIS A 68 -7.66 8.10 3.50
C HIS A 68 -7.28 7.83 2.04
N MET A 69 -7.00 6.56 1.70
CA MET A 69 -6.47 6.16 0.37
C MET A 69 -7.36 6.60 -0.81
N VAL A 70 -8.68 6.68 -0.62
CA VAL A 70 -9.62 7.16 -1.66
C VAL A 70 -9.34 8.62 -1.99
N LEU A 71 -9.30 9.48 -0.97
CA LEU A 71 -8.98 10.90 -1.13
C LEU A 71 -7.55 11.08 -1.67
N SER A 72 -6.57 10.34 -1.13
CA SER A 72 -5.17 10.40 -1.55
C SER A 72 -5.00 10.06 -3.04
N SER A 73 -5.65 8.99 -3.52
CA SER A 73 -5.57 8.61 -4.93
C SER A 73 -6.29 9.62 -5.85
N ALA A 74 -7.41 10.16 -5.43
CA ALA A 74 -8.14 11.17 -6.18
C ALA A 74 -7.34 12.48 -6.29
N LEU A 75 -6.70 12.87 -5.19
CA LEU A 75 -5.82 14.03 -5.14
C LEU A 75 -4.59 13.85 -6.02
N ALA A 76 -3.94 12.67 -5.97
CA ALA A 76 -2.81 12.34 -6.82
C ALA A 76 -3.15 12.46 -8.33
N ARG A 77 -4.32 11.98 -8.74
CA ARG A 77 -4.80 12.13 -10.13
C ARG A 77 -5.06 13.58 -10.51
N ARG A 78 -5.71 14.35 -9.65
CA ARG A 78 -5.98 15.77 -9.93
C ARG A 78 -4.72 16.60 -10.06
N LEU A 79 -3.69 16.23 -9.32
CA LEU A 79 -2.38 16.87 -9.39
C LEU A 79 -1.51 16.34 -10.55
N GLY A 80 -2.01 15.38 -11.35
CA GLY A 80 -1.25 14.79 -12.45
C GLY A 80 -0.08 13.92 -12.00
N LEU A 81 -0.10 13.43 -10.75
CA LEU A 81 0.99 12.68 -10.15
C LEU A 81 0.83 11.16 -10.35
N ALA A 82 -0.40 10.70 -10.59
CA ALA A 82 -0.72 9.30 -10.79
C ALA A 82 -2.02 9.09 -11.55
N GLU A 83 -2.12 7.93 -12.22
CA GLU A 83 -3.29 7.56 -13.02
C GLU A 83 -4.23 6.58 -12.31
N TYR A 84 -3.78 5.93 -11.23
CA TYR A 84 -4.56 4.89 -10.59
C TYR A 84 -5.73 5.44 -9.77
N ARG A 85 -6.79 4.63 -9.69
CA ARG A 85 -8.00 4.91 -8.93
C ARG A 85 -8.13 3.95 -7.75
N ILE A 86 -8.47 4.48 -6.58
CA ILE A 86 -8.86 3.69 -5.41
C ILE A 86 -10.30 4.04 -5.05
N THR A 87 -11.11 3.02 -4.81
CA THR A 87 -12.48 3.14 -4.31
C THR A 87 -12.67 2.24 -3.08
N ARG A 88 -13.62 2.57 -2.22
CA ARG A 88 -13.90 1.78 -1.03
C ARG A 88 -14.65 0.51 -1.39
N ALA A 89 -14.15 -0.64 -0.92
CA ALA A 89 -14.79 -1.96 -1.09
C ALA A 89 -15.28 -2.57 0.24
N GLY A 90 -14.89 -1.96 1.38
CA GLY A 90 -15.29 -2.40 2.72
C GLY A 90 -14.67 -1.55 3.81
N PRO A 91 -14.86 -1.87 5.10
CA PRO A 91 -14.30 -1.08 6.21
C PRO A 91 -12.78 -0.94 6.15
N THR A 92 -12.06 -2.02 5.79
CA THR A 92 -10.60 -2.06 5.65
C THR A 92 -10.18 -2.52 4.25
N ALA A 93 -11.12 -2.58 3.28
CA ALA A 93 -10.89 -3.06 1.94
C ALA A 93 -11.14 -1.95 0.90
N PHE A 94 -10.29 -1.92 -0.11
CA PHE A 94 -10.32 -0.95 -1.20
C PHE A 94 -10.14 -1.68 -2.53
N HIS A 95 -10.81 -1.21 -3.57
CA HIS A 95 -10.56 -1.64 -4.93
C HIS A 95 -9.60 -0.64 -5.58
N GLY A 96 -8.50 -1.15 -6.15
CA GLY A 96 -7.51 -0.37 -6.89
C GLY A 96 -7.47 -0.77 -8.36
N ASP A 97 -7.32 0.22 -9.24
CA ASP A 97 -7.14 0.06 -10.68
C ASP A 97 -6.04 1.03 -11.13
N ASP A 98 -5.00 0.54 -11.79
CA ASP A 98 -3.87 1.36 -12.27
C ASP A 98 -4.13 2.00 -13.64
N ASN A 99 -5.31 1.81 -14.23
CA ASN A 99 -5.66 2.20 -15.60
C ASN A 99 -4.66 1.69 -16.68
N GLN A 100 -3.83 0.70 -16.33
CA GLN A 100 -2.82 0.10 -17.21
C GLN A 100 -2.97 -1.43 -17.27
N GLY A 101 -4.12 -1.93 -16.84
CA GLY A 101 -4.49 -3.34 -16.87
C GLY A 101 -4.29 -4.08 -15.55
N SER A 102 -3.86 -3.43 -14.47
CA SER A 102 -3.82 -4.06 -13.14
C SER A 102 -4.96 -3.56 -12.29
N GLU A 103 -5.74 -4.49 -11.75
CA GLU A 103 -6.83 -4.21 -10.81
C GLU A 103 -6.87 -5.24 -9.68
N GLY A 104 -7.46 -4.86 -8.55
CA GLY A 104 -7.61 -5.81 -7.44
C GLY A 104 -8.11 -5.18 -6.16
N VAL A 105 -8.27 -6.03 -5.16
CA VAL A 105 -8.69 -5.63 -3.82
C VAL A 105 -7.49 -5.56 -2.89
N ILE A 106 -7.35 -4.44 -2.22
CA ILE A 106 -6.34 -4.15 -1.19
C ILE A 106 -7.06 -4.22 0.15
N THR A 107 -6.58 -5.04 1.07
CA THR A 107 -7.15 -5.16 2.42
C THR A 107 -6.07 -4.80 3.44
N LEU A 108 -6.36 -3.82 4.30
CA LEU A 108 -5.52 -3.53 5.46
C LEU A 108 -5.73 -4.61 6.52
N LEU A 109 -4.68 -5.42 6.79
CA LEU A 109 -4.71 -6.51 7.77
C LEU A 109 -4.26 -6.06 9.16
N TYR A 110 -3.33 -5.10 9.21
CA TYR A 110 -2.79 -4.60 10.47
C TYR A 110 -2.29 -3.16 10.31
N ARG A 111 -2.46 -2.37 11.37
CA ARG A 111 -1.81 -1.06 11.50
C ARG A 111 -1.44 -0.77 12.95
N ASP A 112 -0.31 -0.11 13.13
CA ASP A 112 0.08 0.59 14.35
C ASP A 112 0.70 1.96 13.98
N THR A 113 1.36 2.60 14.93
CA THR A 113 1.96 3.93 14.74
C THR A 113 3.14 3.96 13.76
N THR A 114 3.69 2.82 13.39
CA THR A 114 4.91 2.70 12.57
C THR A 114 4.82 1.63 11.49
N ARG A 115 3.72 0.87 11.45
CA ARG A 115 3.59 -0.26 10.52
C ARG A 115 2.20 -0.35 9.93
N ARG A 116 2.17 -0.83 8.69
CA ARG A 116 0.96 -1.29 8.01
C ARG A 116 1.23 -2.60 7.30
N VAL A 117 0.29 -3.52 7.36
CA VAL A 117 0.33 -4.77 6.59
C VAL A 117 -0.91 -4.82 5.71
N TYR A 118 -0.69 -4.95 4.41
CA TYR A 118 -1.76 -5.08 3.44
C TYR A 118 -1.70 -6.46 2.77
N HIS A 119 -2.87 -6.99 2.46
CA HIS A 119 -3.04 -8.10 1.54
C HIS A 119 -3.69 -7.58 0.28
N MET A 120 -3.17 -7.98 -0.87
CA MET A 120 -3.71 -7.66 -2.18
C MET A 120 -4.08 -8.93 -2.90
N LYS A 121 -5.22 -8.93 -3.59
CA LYS A 121 -5.62 -9.97 -4.52
C LYS A 121 -6.12 -9.31 -5.79
N GLY A 122 -5.52 -9.68 -6.93
CA GLY A 122 -5.84 -8.98 -8.17
C GLY A 122 -5.39 -9.70 -9.42
N SER A 123 -5.57 -9.01 -10.52
CA SER A 123 -5.18 -9.47 -11.85
C SER A 123 -4.43 -8.37 -12.61
N HIS A 124 -3.67 -8.81 -13.60
CA HIS A 124 -3.05 -7.94 -14.60
C HIS A 124 -3.33 -8.48 -15.99
N HIS A 125 -3.79 -7.62 -16.88
CA HIS A 125 -4.02 -7.89 -18.30
C HIS A 125 -2.99 -7.11 -19.13
N GLY A 126 -1.92 -7.77 -19.54
CA GLY A 126 -0.88 -7.17 -20.38
C GLY A 126 -1.07 -7.43 -21.86
N LYS A 127 -0.46 -6.60 -22.71
CA LYS A 127 -0.47 -6.81 -24.17
C LYS A 127 0.36 -8.02 -24.62
N ILE A 128 1.38 -8.37 -23.84
CA ILE A 128 2.35 -9.44 -24.15
C ILE A 128 2.09 -10.68 -23.31
N ILE A 129 1.68 -10.52 -22.07
CA ILE A 129 1.41 -11.61 -21.15
C ILE A 129 -0.11 -11.69 -20.97
N PRO A 130 -0.71 -12.89 -21.19
CA PRO A 130 -2.13 -13.06 -20.91
C PRO A 130 -2.40 -12.82 -19.42
N GLN A 131 -3.65 -12.79 -19.06
CA GLN A 131 -4.10 -12.52 -17.70
C GLN A 131 -3.26 -13.25 -16.64
N ILE A 132 -2.64 -12.49 -15.75
CA ILE A 132 -1.98 -12.98 -14.54
C ILE A 132 -2.88 -12.65 -13.35
N THR A 133 -3.20 -13.66 -12.55
CA THR A 133 -3.85 -13.49 -11.25
C THR A 133 -2.88 -13.86 -10.15
N GLY A 134 -3.07 -13.26 -8.98
CA GLY A 134 -2.22 -13.56 -7.83
C GLY A 134 -2.59 -12.74 -6.60
N GLU A 135 -1.83 -13.02 -5.56
CA GLU A 135 -1.96 -12.36 -4.27
C GLU A 135 -0.61 -11.77 -3.84
N ALA A 136 -0.65 -10.74 -3.04
CA ALA A 136 0.55 -10.15 -2.46
C ALA A 136 0.31 -9.75 -1.00
N VAL A 137 1.36 -9.85 -0.20
CA VAL A 137 1.45 -9.25 1.13
C VAL A 137 2.48 -8.14 1.07
N ILE A 138 2.08 -6.95 1.51
CA ILE A 138 2.91 -5.76 1.56
C ILE A 138 3.08 -5.36 3.02
N LEU A 139 4.32 -5.35 3.47
CA LEU A 139 4.71 -4.81 4.76
C LEU A 139 5.34 -3.44 4.56
N MET A 140 4.77 -2.44 5.20
CA MET A 140 5.29 -1.09 5.26
C MET A 140 5.72 -0.77 6.69
N ASN A 141 6.98 -0.40 6.88
CA ASN A 141 7.52 0.12 8.13
C ASN A 141 7.96 1.56 7.91
N TYR A 142 7.58 2.47 8.80
CA TYR A 142 7.95 3.88 8.68
C TYR A 142 8.18 4.53 10.04
N HIS A 143 9.10 5.47 10.09
CA HIS A 143 9.44 6.19 11.31
C HIS A 143 9.90 7.62 10.98
N VAL A 144 9.78 8.47 11.99
CA VAL A 144 10.21 9.87 11.87
C VAL A 144 11.73 9.95 11.93
N LYS A 145 12.29 10.77 11.04
CA LYS A 145 13.67 11.25 11.08
C LYS A 145 13.70 12.77 11.01
N VAL A 146 14.75 13.36 11.51
CA VAL A 146 15.05 14.76 11.29
C VAL A 146 16.02 14.86 10.11
N GLY A 147 15.62 15.60 9.08
CA GLY A 147 16.46 15.84 7.90
C GLY A 147 17.64 16.78 8.22
N ALA A 148 18.56 16.90 7.27
CA ALA A 148 19.71 17.79 7.39
C ALA A 148 19.31 19.27 7.52
N ASP A 149 18.11 19.64 7.07
CA ASP A 149 17.49 20.96 7.18
C ASP A 149 16.76 21.18 8.51
N GLY A 150 16.83 20.23 9.45
CA GLY A 150 16.14 20.26 10.73
C GLY A 150 14.65 19.98 10.68
N ARG A 151 14.09 19.63 9.51
CA ARG A 151 12.67 19.32 9.34
C ARG A 151 12.37 17.84 9.57
N GLU A 152 11.17 17.58 10.06
CA GLU A 152 10.65 16.23 10.18
C GLU A 152 10.45 15.59 8.81
N GLN A 153 10.88 14.34 8.69
CA GLN A 153 10.71 13.50 7.50
C GLN A 153 10.27 12.12 7.95
N VAL A 154 9.50 11.43 7.12
CA VAL A 154 9.14 10.02 7.33
C VAL A 154 10.00 9.16 6.45
N GLU A 155 10.84 8.30 7.05
CA GLU A 155 11.55 7.24 6.33
C GLU A 155 10.66 6.00 6.26
N THR A 156 10.45 5.50 5.04
CA THR A 156 9.63 4.32 4.77
C THR A 156 10.46 3.20 4.18
N ARG A 157 10.22 1.98 4.65
CA ARG A 157 10.75 0.72 4.14
C ARG A 157 9.60 -0.20 3.80
N ILE A 158 9.68 -0.84 2.64
CA ILE A 158 8.64 -1.72 2.14
C ILE A 158 9.24 -3.07 1.76
N ALA A 159 8.58 -4.14 2.23
CA ALA A 159 8.81 -5.48 1.75
C ALA A 159 7.53 -6.03 1.14
N THR A 160 7.66 -6.73 0.02
CA THR A 160 6.54 -7.35 -0.69
C THR A 160 6.81 -8.82 -0.93
N TYR A 161 5.80 -9.64 -0.72
CA TYR A 161 5.74 -11.04 -1.11
C TYR A 161 4.60 -11.22 -2.07
N SER A 162 4.85 -11.80 -3.24
CA SER A 162 3.82 -12.01 -4.26
C SER A 162 3.76 -13.46 -4.67
N LYS A 163 2.54 -14.01 -4.76
CA LYS A 163 2.24 -15.35 -5.20
C LYS A 163 1.39 -15.27 -6.46
N ILE A 164 1.85 -15.90 -7.54
CA ILE A 164 1.13 -16.01 -8.81
C ILE A 164 0.38 -17.32 -8.83
N ASP A 165 -0.92 -17.27 -9.17
CA ASP A 165 -1.80 -18.43 -9.09
C ASP A 165 -1.44 -19.51 -10.15
N ASN A 166 -1.03 -19.08 -11.35
CA ASN A 166 -0.66 -20.01 -12.42
C ASN A 166 0.79 -20.49 -12.24
N PRO A 167 1.03 -21.79 -11.98
CA PRO A 167 2.36 -22.34 -11.70
C PRO A 167 3.33 -22.23 -12.90
N VAL A 168 2.83 -22.29 -14.13
CA VAL A 168 3.65 -22.13 -15.33
C VAL A 168 4.15 -20.70 -15.42
N ILE A 169 3.27 -19.71 -15.25
CA ILE A 169 3.62 -18.30 -15.23
C ILE A 169 4.53 -17.99 -14.04
N ALA A 170 4.24 -18.55 -12.86
CA ALA A 170 5.07 -18.40 -11.67
C ALA A 170 6.50 -18.89 -11.93
N THR A 171 6.67 -20.02 -12.60
CA THR A 171 7.99 -20.56 -12.98
C THR A 171 8.70 -19.65 -13.96
N LEU A 172 8.01 -19.16 -15.00
CA LEU A 172 8.57 -18.22 -15.96
C LEU A 172 9.02 -16.92 -15.27
N VAL A 173 8.20 -16.38 -14.37
CA VAL A 173 8.54 -15.17 -13.61
C VAL A 173 9.78 -15.41 -12.74
N LYS A 174 9.91 -16.57 -12.08
CA LYS A 174 11.11 -16.93 -11.30
C LYS A 174 12.36 -16.96 -12.18
N VAL A 175 12.29 -17.55 -13.36
CA VAL A 175 13.41 -17.66 -14.31
C VAL A 175 13.80 -16.31 -14.90
N PHE A 176 12.81 -15.50 -15.30
CA PHE A 176 13.03 -14.17 -15.89
C PHE A 176 13.10 -13.03 -14.87
N GLN A 177 13.10 -13.33 -13.59
CA GLN A 177 13.14 -12.34 -12.50
C GLN A 177 14.22 -11.25 -12.66
N PRO A 178 15.46 -11.54 -13.10
CA PRO A 178 16.48 -10.50 -13.31
C PRO A 178 16.08 -9.46 -14.37
N PHE A 179 15.36 -9.88 -15.43
CA PHE A 179 14.91 -9.01 -16.52
C PHE A 179 13.63 -8.25 -16.19
N LEU A 180 12.78 -8.78 -15.28
CA LEU A 180 11.53 -8.15 -14.86
C LEU A 180 11.71 -7.17 -13.68
N ARG A 181 12.92 -7.09 -13.11
CA ARG A 181 13.20 -6.25 -11.94
C ARG A 181 12.83 -4.78 -12.15
N SER A 182 13.22 -4.18 -13.27
CA SER A 182 12.93 -2.78 -13.55
C SER A 182 11.42 -2.54 -13.66
N VAL A 183 10.72 -3.33 -14.47
CA VAL A 183 9.27 -3.16 -14.70
C VAL A 183 8.47 -3.29 -13.41
N VAL A 184 8.78 -4.27 -12.57
CA VAL A 184 8.07 -4.46 -11.29
C VAL A 184 8.45 -3.37 -10.27
N ASN A 185 9.73 -3.00 -10.20
CA ASN A 185 10.15 -1.91 -9.32
C ASN A 185 9.52 -0.58 -9.74
N ASP A 186 9.46 -0.29 -11.04
CA ASP A 186 8.86 0.94 -11.55
C ASP A 186 7.36 1.00 -11.21
N LYS A 187 6.63 -0.10 -11.37
CA LYS A 187 5.21 -0.17 -11.01
C LYS A 187 4.98 -0.04 -9.50
N LEU A 188 5.77 -0.72 -8.68
CA LEU A 188 5.70 -0.57 -7.23
C LEU A 188 6.08 0.85 -6.80
N THR A 189 7.17 1.39 -7.35
CA THR A 189 7.61 2.75 -7.07
C THR A 189 6.56 3.77 -7.52
N GLN A 190 5.98 3.62 -8.72
CA GLN A 190 4.89 4.50 -9.19
C GLN A 190 3.66 4.42 -8.28
N GLY A 191 3.24 3.22 -7.87
CA GLY A 191 2.13 3.05 -6.94
C GLY A 191 2.37 3.75 -5.60
N PHE A 192 3.59 3.67 -5.07
CA PHE A 192 3.96 4.34 -3.83
C PHE A 192 4.23 5.83 -4.01
N LEU A 193 4.93 6.26 -5.06
CA LEU A 193 5.13 7.67 -5.36
C LEU A 193 3.79 8.40 -5.54
N ALA A 194 2.81 7.74 -6.09
CA ALA A 194 1.51 8.33 -6.29
C ALA A 194 0.75 8.62 -4.98
N VAL A 195 0.98 7.83 -3.92
CA VAL A 195 0.53 8.16 -2.55
C VAL A 195 1.41 9.25 -1.94
N HIS A 196 2.73 9.26 -2.23
CA HIS A 196 3.71 10.13 -1.59
C HIS A 196 3.98 11.45 -2.34
N SER A 197 3.63 11.55 -3.62
CA SER A 197 3.83 12.79 -4.39
C SER A 197 2.91 13.94 -3.98
N PRO A 198 1.62 13.73 -3.60
CA PRO A 198 0.81 14.77 -2.98
C PRO A 198 1.42 15.32 -1.68
N GLU A 199 2.15 14.49 -0.96
CA GLU A 199 2.79 14.83 0.30
C GLU A 199 3.92 15.86 0.12
N ALA A 200 4.76 15.69 -0.90
CA ALA A 200 5.79 16.67 -1.24
C ALA A 200 5.16 18.02 -1.64
N LEU A 201 4.03 18.01 -2.35
CA LEU A 201 3.28 19.22 -2.68
C LEU A 201 2.59 19.82 -1.45
N MET A 202 2.13 19.03 -0.49
CA MET A 202 1.60 19.54 0.78
C MET A 202 2.64 20.33 1.57
N ALA A 203 3.91 19.95 1.49
CA ALA A 203 5.00 20.69 2.11
C ALA A 203 5.34 21.97 1.35
N ALA A 204 5.23 21.97 0.01
CA ALA A 204 5.60 23.07 -0.86
C ALA A 204 4.46 24.10 -1.05
N ASP A 205 3.24 23.62 -1.29
CA ASP A 205 2.04 24.44 -1.52
C ASP A 205 0.80 23.80 -0.89
N PRO A 206 0.63 23.90 0.43
CA PRO A 206 -0.50 23.32 1.15
C PRO A 206 -1.85 23.88 0.72
N LEU A 207 -1.89 25.15 0.24
CA LEU A 207 -3.12 25.77 -0.23
C LEU A 207 -3.60 25.19 -1.56
N LEU A 208 -2.68 24.94 -2.50
CA LEU A 208 -2.99 24.28 -3.75
C LEU A 208 -3.58 22.88 -3.49
N VAL A 209 -2.92 22.11 -2.62
CA VAL A 209 -3.36 20.76 -2.27
C VAL A 209 -4.74 20.79 -1.63
N TYR A 210 -5.00 21.70 -0.71
CA TYR A 210 -6.31 21.85 -0.07
C TYR A 210 -7.41 22.19 -1.09
N ARG A 211 -7.16 23.16 -1.98
CA ARG A 211 -8.13 23.52 -3.05
C ARG A 211 -8.40 22.37 -4.01
N GLN A 212 -7.38 21.59 -4.36
CA GLN A 212 -7.57 20.40 -5.21
C GLN A 212 -8.37 19.31 -4.48
N ALA A 213 -8.19 19.16 -3.17
CA ALA A 213 -8.97 18.23 -2.36
C ALA A 213 -10.46 18.65 -2.26
N GLU A 214 -10.74 19.95 -2.07
CA GLU A 214 -12.12 20.49 -2.08
C GLU A 214 -12.88 20.20 -3.40
N ALA A 215 -12.16 20.09 -4.49
CA ALA A 215 -12.73 19.77 -5.80
C ALA A 215 -12.87 18.26 -6.06
N VAL A 216 -12.53 17.39 -5.11
CA VAL A 216 -12.80 15.94 -5.19
C VAL A 216 -14.25 15.68 -4.83
N SER A 217 -15.05 15.24 -5.81
CA SER A 217 -16.51 15.03 -5.64
C SER A 217 -16.88 13.96 -4.61
N ASP A 218 -15.97 13.01 -4.38
CA ASP A 218 -16.19 11.85 -3.52
C ASP A 218 -15.50 11.99 -2.14
N ALA A 219 -14.96 13.20 -1.83
CA ALA A 219 -14.36 13.47 -0.54
C ALA A 219 -15.45 13.56 0.53
N ASP A 220 -15.28 12.80 1.61
CA ASP A 220 -16.13 12.92 2.80
C ASP A 220 -15.85 14.29 3.48
N ASN A 221 -16.89 14.94 3.98
CA ASN A 221 -16.73 16.19 4.74
C ASN A 221 -15.80 16.02 5.95
N ALA A 222 -15.86 14.86 6.63
CA ALA A 222 -14.98 14.56 7.75
C ALA A 222 -13.50 14.45 7.31
N ASP A 223 -13.24 13.85 6.14
CA ASP A 223 -11.90 13.77 5.55
C ASP A 223 -11.36 15.16 5.22
N MET A 224 -12.23 16.04 4.69
CA MET A 224 -11.85 17.42 4.36
C MET A 224 -11.57 18.28 5.60
N GLU A 225 -12.39 18.15 6.65
CA GLU A 225 -12.14 18.85 7.93
C GLU A 225 -10.82 18.36 8.58
N ALA A 226 -10.55 17.06 8.58
CA ALA A 226 -9.30 16.50 9.10
C ALA A 226 -8.09 16.97 8.28
N LEU A 227 -8.18 16.98 6.95
CA LEU A 227 -7.12 17.51 6.08
C LEU A 227 -6.87 18.99 6.36
N ARG A 228 -7.92 19.78 6.47
CA ARG A 228 -7.82 21.22 6.79
C ARG A 228 -7.11 21.44 8.13
N ALA A 229 -7.49 20.69 9.16
CA ALA A 229 -6.88 20.79 10.48
C ALA A 229 -5.36 20.48 10.44
N LEU A 230 -4.95 19.50 9.64
CA LEU A 230 -3.54 19.14 9.45
C LEU A 230 -2.74 20.20 8.67
N LEU A 231 -3.36 20.88 7.69
CA LEU A 231 -2.70 21.89 6.86
C LEU A 231 -2.73 23.29 7.48
N LEU A 232 -3.65 23.57 8.41
CA LEU A 232 -3.80 24.89 9.05
C LEU A 232 -2.50 25.50 9.62
N PRO A 233 -1.59 24.74 10.26
CA PRO A 233 -0.33 25.31 10.76
C PRO A 233 0.58 25.81 9.63
N ALA A 234 0.53 25.19 8.45
CA ALA A 234 1.27 25.62 7.28
C ALA A 234 0.58 26.83 6.60
N LEU A 235 -0.75 26.82 6.50
CA LEU A 235 -1.56 27.90 5.91
C LEU A 235 -1.48 29.21 6.71
N LYS A 236 -1.29 29.15 8.03
CA LYS A 236 -1.13 30.34 8.88
C LYS A 236 0.26 30.99 8.81
N ARG A 237 1.25 30.31 8.21
CA ARG A 237 2.63 30.81 8.05
C ARG A 237 2.88 31.47 6.69
N MET A 238 1.91 31.40 5.80
CA MET A 238 1.90 32.07 4.49
C MET A 238 1.20 33.44 4.59
#